data_141dac4d12fdeac0e448c8f5857ffe26
#
_entry.id   141dac4d12fdeac0e448c8f5857ffe26
#
_cell.length_a   1.000
_cell.length_b   1.000
_cell.length_c   1.000
_cell.angle_alpha   90.00
_cell.angle_beta   90.00
_cell.angle_gamma   90.00
#
_symmetry.space_group_name_H-M   'P 1'
#
loop_
_entity.id
_entity.type
_entity.pdbx_description
1 polymer ?
#
loop_
_entity_poly.entity_id
_entity_poly.type
_entity_poly.pdbx_seq_one_letter_code
_entity_poly.pdbx_strand_id
1 'polypeptide(L)'
;DGACKGLVAGLGDPYSSYMTNEEYENWKSSATGEYSGIGVTFSQDKNGNYIIVGVAKDSPAEKAGLKSGDYIVEVDGKTYDDMDVMAKAIRGNAGTKVKIAYVRDNKKNEADITREKIVEKSVEYKMLDGQIGYIKLSSFISSSADDFSAALKDLEGKGAKGLILDLRDNGGGLV
;
A
#
# COMPACT_ATOMS: atom_id res chain seq x y z
N ASP A 1 -18.19 -16.31 14.68
CA ASP A 1 -16.93 -15.58 14.86
C ASP A 1 -16.75 -15.05 16.30
N GLY A 2 -17.76 -14.41 16.93
CA GLY A 2 -17.64 -13.84 18.28
C GLY A 2 -17.30 -14.86 19.36
N ALA A 3 -17.88 -16.06 19.30
CA ALA A 3 -17.59 -17.14 20.24
C ALA A 3 -16.14 -17.61 20.13
N CYS A 4 -15.60 -17.75 18.92
CA CYS A 4 -14.20 -18.14 18.68
C CYS A 4 -13.23 -17.06 19.18
N LYS A 5 -13.53 -15.78 18.90
CA LYS A 5 -12.75 -14.65 19.43
C LYS A 5 -12.73 -14.64 20.95
N GLY A 6 -13.90 -14.85 21.60
CA GLY A 6 -14.01 -14.90 23.07
C GLY A 6 -13.25 -16.08 23.66
N LEU A 7 -13.25 -17.23 22.99
CA LEU A 7 -12.54 -18.43 23.45
C LEU A 7 -11.03 -18.23 23.43
N VAL A 8 -10.49 -17.66 22.35
CA VAL A 8 -9.05 -17.35 22.23
C VAL A 8 -8.65 -16.23 23.18
N ALA A 9 -9.47 -15.18 23.31
CA ALA A 9 -9.21 -14.11 24.29
C ALA A 9 -9.17 -14.63 25.74
N GLY A 10 -9.93 -15.70 26.06
CA GLY A 10 -9.93 -16.37 27.37
C GLY A 10 -8.62 -17.07 27.70
N LEU A 11 -7.70 -17.29 26.76
CA LEU A 11 -6.37 -17.83 27.02
C LEU A 11 -5.46 -16.84 27.76
N GLY A 12 -5.78 -15.54 27.73
CA GLY A 12 -4.98 -14.49 28.37
C GLY A 12 -3.62 -14.25 27.71
N ASP A 13 -3.37 -14.82 26.55
CA ASP A 13 -2.15 -14.61 25.78
C ASP A 13 -2.34 -13.46 24.76
N PRO A 14 -1.58 -12.34 24.88
CA PRO A 14 -1.73 -11.18 24.00
C PRO A 14 -1.29 -11.45 22.55
N TYR A 15 -0.59 -12.53 22.29
CA TYR A 15 -0.12 -12.90 20.96
C TYR A 15 -1.06 -13.88 20.24
N SER A 16 -2.03 -14.46 20.95
CA SER A 16 -3.02 -15.36 20.39
C SER A 16 -4.23 -14.58 19.90
N SER A 17 -4.60 -14.72 18.63
CA SER A 17 -5.80 -14.10 18.05
C SER A 17 -6.54 -15.05 17.14
N TYR A 18 -7.88 -14.98 17.17
CA TYR A 18 -8.72 -15.61 16.14
C TYR A 18 -9.00 -14.58 15.05
N MET A 19 -8.75 -14.95 13.82
CA MET A 19 -9.05 -14.11 12.65
C MET A 19 -10.15 -14.74 11.82
N THR A 20 -11.11 -13.94 11.38
CA THR A 20 -12.02 -14.31 10.30
C THR A 20 -11.25 -14.44 9.00
N ASN A 21 -11.85 -15.04 7.95
CA ASN A 21 -11.19 -15.11 6.63
C ASN A 21 -10.81 -13.71 6.11
N GLU A 22 -11.68 -12.71 6.29
CA GLU A 22 -11.40 -11.33 5.87
C GLU A 22 -10.22 -10.74 6.66
N GLU A 23 -10.20 -10.90 7.98
CA GLU A 23 -9.11 -10.42 8.83
C GLU A 23 -7.79 -11.12 8.50
N TYR A 24 -7.84 -12.42 8.22
CA TYR A 24 -6.67 -13.20 7.81
C TYR A 24 -6.10 -12.72 6.46
N GLU A 25 -6.94 -12.52 5.44
CA GLU A 25 -6.48 -12.02 4.13
C GLU A 25 -5.92 -10.59 4.23
N ASN A 26 -6.50 -9.74 5.08
CA ASN A 26 -5.96 -8.41 5.35
C ASN A 26 -4.60 -8.48 6.06
N TRP A 27 -4.47 -9.33 7.08
CA TRP A 27 -3.21 -9.56 7.78
C TRP A 27 -2.15 -10.11 6.84
N LYS A 28 -2.50 -11.12 6.04
CA LYS A 28 -1.63 -11.72 5.04
C LYS A 28 -1.15 -10.70 4.01
N SER A 29 -2.04 -9.85 3.51
CA SER A 29 -1.69 -8.77 2.59
C SER A 29 -0.68 -7.80 3.22
N SER A 30 -0.89 -7.43 4.48
CA SER A 30 0.03 -6.54 5.20
C SER A 30 1.40 -7.19 5.43
N ALA A 31 1.41 -8.49 5.77
CA ALA A 31 2.64 -9.23 6.01
C ALA A 31 3.44 -9.47 4.72
N THR A 32 2.77 -9.83 3.63
CA THR A 32 3.45 -10.10 2.34
C THR A 32 3.74 -8.84 1.54
N GLY A 33 3.07 -7.72 1.82
CA GLY A 33 3.08 -6.52 0.99
C GLY A 33 2.36 -6.71 -0.35
N GLU A 34 1.56 -7.78 -0.47
CA GLU A 34 0.82 -8.13 -1.69
C GLU A 34 -0.67 -7.92 -1.46
N TYR A 35 -1.28 -7.11 -2.28
CA TYR A 35 -2.74 -6.94 -2.28
C TYR A 35 -3.27 -6.82 -3.70
N SER A 36 -4.55 -7.11 -3.88
CA SER A 36 -5.21 -6.91 -5.17
C SER A 36 -6.00 -5.62 -5.17
N GLY A 37 -5.71 -4.76 -6.13
CA GLY A 37 -6.31 -3.43 -6.22
C GLY A 37 -5.82 -2.67 -7.45
N ILE A 38 -5.84 -1.36 -7.35
CA ILE A 38 -5.46 -0.46 -8.46
C ILE A 38 -4.13 0.28 -8.23
N GLY A 39 -3.55 0.23 -7.02
CA GLY A 39 -2.25 0.86 -6.72
C GLY A 39 -2.35 2.36 -6.42
N VAL A 40 -3.35 2.79 -5.67
CA VAL A 40 -3.48 4.16 -5.15
C VAL A 40 -3.37 4.18 -3.63
N THR A 41 -2.72 5.23 -3.13
CA THR A 41 -2.79 5.63 -1.72
C THR A 41 -3.60 6.91 -1.67
N PHE A 42 -4.60 6.98 -0.80
CA PHE A 42 -5.42 8.16 -0.63
C PHE A 42 -5.62 8.47 0.86
N SER A 43 -5.97 9.70 1.16
CA SER A 43 -6.25 10.19 2.50
C SER A 43 -7.48 11.09 2.48
N GLN A 44 -8.03 11.39 3.64
CA GLN A 44 -9.12 12.35 3.78
C GLN A 44 -8.55 13.74 4.08
N ASP A 45 -9.02 14.75 3.37
CA ASP A 45 -8.68 16.14 3.62
C ASP A 45 -9.52 16.70 4.80
N LYS A 46 -9.25 17.95 5.19
CA LYS A 46 -9.95 18.63 6.29
C LYS A 46 -11.46 18.84 6.04
N ASN A 47 -11.89 18.72 4.80
CA ASN A 47 -13.29 18.89 4.38
C ASN A 47 -14.00 17.54 4.22
N GLY A 48 -13.32 16.42 4.49
CA GLY A 48 -13.86 15.09 4.34
C GLY A 48 -13.73 14.49 2.94
N ASN A 49 -13.06 15.18 1.99
CA ASN A 49 -12.88 14.65 0.64
C ASN A 49 -11.71 13.67 0.58
N TYR A 50 -11.79 12.68 -0.29
CA TYR A 50 -10.75 11.67 -0.47
C TYR A 50 -9.80 12.09 -1.60
N ILE A 51 -8.58 12.44 -1.23
CA ILE A 51 -7.53 12.87 -2.16
C ILE A 51 -6.49 11.75 -2.36
N ILE A 52 -6.13 11.48 -3.61
CA ILE A 52 -5.02 10.59 -3.94
C ILE A 52 -3.71 11.28 -3.57
N VAL A 53 -2.97 10.71 -2.64
CA VAL A 53 -1.67 11.21 -2.19
C VAL A 53 -0.51 10.48 -2.88
N GLY A 54 -0.75 9.30 -3.43
CA GLY A 54 0.24 8.52 -4.16
C GLY A 54 -0.38 7.56 -5.16
N VAL A 55 0.32 7.33 -6.27
CA VAL A 55 0.01 6.32 -7.27
C VAL A 55 1.25 5.47 -7.47
N ALA A 56 1.12 4.16 -7.29
CA ALA A 56 2.22 3.24 -7.43
C ALA A 56 2.68 3.18 -8.90
N LYS A 57 3.98 3.17 -9.11
CA LYS A 57 4.57 3.07 -10.44
C LYS A 57 4.17 1.76 -11.12
N ASP A 58 3.89 1.82 -12.40
CA ASP A 58 3.46 0.70 -13.25
C ASP A 58 2.13 0.06 -12.83
N SER A 59 1.38 0.69 -11.90
CA SER A 59 0.09 0.21 -11.40
C SER A 59 -1.05 0.41 -12.40
N PRO A 60 -2.17 -0.31 -12.23
CA PRO A 60 -3.39 -0.09 -13.02
C PRO A 60 -3.91 1.36 -12.96
N ALA A 61 -3.80 2.01 -11.81
CA ALA A 61 -4.23 3.39 -11.64
C ALA A 61 -3.35 4.37 -12.43
N GLU A 62 -2.02 4.17 -12.43
CA GLU A 62 -1.10 4.97 -13.24
C GLU A 62 -1.39 4.80 -14.74
N LYS A 63 -1.56 3.54 -15.20
CA LYS A 63 -1.92 3.22 -16.58
C LYS A 63 -3.25 3.84 -17.01
N ALA A 64 -4.21 3.95 -16.06
CA ALA A 64 -5.50 4.61 -16.28
C ALA A 64 -5.43 6.14 -16.17
N GLY A 65 -4.26 6.71 -15.85
CA GLY A 65 -4.03 8.14 -15.82
C GLY A 65 -4.41 8.84 -14.51
N LEU A 66 -4.67 8.10 -13.43
CA LEU A 66 -4.85 8.68 -12.11
C LEU A 66 -3.53 9.28 -11.60
N LYS A 67 -3.62 10.37 -10.82
CA LYS A 67 -2.47 11.11 -10.32
C LYS A 67 -2.67 11.53 -8.87
N SER A 68 -1.57 11.78 -8.18
CA SER A 68 -1.61 12.49 -6.90
C SER A 68 -2.26 13.86 -7.09
N GLY A 69 -3.15 14.23 -6.17
CA GLY A 69 -3.98 15.43 -6.23
C GLY A 69 -5.38 15.23 -6.81
N ASP A 70 -5.69 14.06 -7.37
CA ASP A 70 -7.06 13.75 -7.80
C ASP A 70 -7.95 13.49 -6.58
N TYR A 71 -9.20 13.96 -6.63
CA TYR A 71 -10.20 13.69 -5.61
C TYR A 71 -11.10 12.54 -6.06
N ILE A 72 -11.11 11.43 -5.34
CA ILE A 72 -12.04 10.32 -5.60
C ILE A 72 -13.43 10.73 -5.10
N VAL A 73 -14.43 10.70 -5.97
CA VAL A 73 -15.80 11.09 -5.62
C VAL A 73 -16.77 9.92 -5.64
N GLU A 74 -16.55 8.91 -6.50
CA GLU A 74 -17.37 7.70 -6.55
C GLU A 74 -16.52 6.47 -6.87
N VAL A 75 -16.91 5.32 -6.34
CA VAL A 75 -16.39 4.00 -6.71
C VAL A 75 -17.59 3.14 -7.11
N ASP A 76 -17.59 2.63 -8.35
CA ASP A 76 -18.71 1.90 -8.97
C ASP A 76 -20.05 2.64 -8.86
N GLY A 77 -20.01 3.98 -9.04
CA GLY A 77 -21.18 4.86 -9.00
C GLY A 77 -21.74 5.12 -7.60
N LYS A 78 -21.01 4.76 -6.55
CA LYS A 78 -21.40 4.99 -5.14
C LYS A 78 -20.44 5.96 -4.47
N THR A 79 -20.98 6.80 -3.59
CA THR A 79 -20.21 7.65 -2.66
C THR A 79 -19.99 6.92 -1.33
N TYR A 80 -18.95 7.30 -0.61
CA TYR A 80 -18.57 6.68 0.66
C TYR A 80 -18.23 7.76 1.68
N ASP A 81 -18.74 7.59 2.90
CA ASP A 81 -18.43 8.49 4.03
C ASP A 81 -17.31 7.94 4.91
N ASP A 82 -16.94 6.67 4.72
CA ASP A 82 -15.91 5.96 5.48
C ASP A 82 -14.78 5.53 4.53
N MET A 83 -13.54 5.89 4.93
CA MET A 83 -12.34 5.63 4.13
C MET A 83 -12.04 4.13 3.99
N ASP A 84 -12.25 3.35 5.04
CA ASP A 84 -11.96 1.91 5.02
C ASP A 84 -12.97 1.17 4.14
N VAL A 85 -14.25 1.61 4.17
CA VAL A 85 -15.29 1.05 3.31
C VAL A 85 -15.00 1.37 1.84
N MET A 86 -14.56 2.60 1.54
CA MET A 86 -14.14 2.97 0.18
C MET A 86 -12.90 2.20 -0.26
N ALA A 87 -11.91 2.03 0.62
CA ALA A 87 -10.72 1.23 0.33
C ALA A 87 -11.07 -0.23 0.00
N LYS A 88 -12.01 -0.83 0.74
CA LYS A 88 -12.53 -2.17 0.46
C LYS A 88 -13.24 -2.25 -0.90
N ALA A 89 -14.01 -1.22 -1.27
CA ALA A 89 -14.67 -1.16 -2.57
C ALA A 89 -13.69 -1.02 -3.74
N ILE A 90 -12.60 -0.26 -3.55
CA ILE A 90 -11.52 -0.12 -4.53
C ILE A 90 -10.74 -1.43 -4.69
N ARG A 91 -10.46 -2.14 -3.58
CA ARG A 91 -9.83 -3.47 -3.60
C ARG A 91 -10.78 -4.52 -4.17
N GLY A 92 -10.26 -5.70 -4.45
CA GLY A 92 -11.03 -6.84 -4.91
C GLY A 92 -10.14 -7.81 -5.68
N ASN A 93 -10.72 -8.90 -6.19
CA ASN A 93 -9.96 -9.94 -6.88
C ASN A 93 -9.26 -9.40 -8.12
N ALA A 94 -8.01 -9.80 -8.33
CA ALA A 94 -7.27 -9.49 -9.56
C ALA A 94 -8.06 -9.93 -10.81
N GLY A 95 -8.02 -9.14 -11.86
CA GLY A 95 -8.78 -9.35 -13.10
C GLY A 95 -10.19 -8.77 -13.08
N THR A 96 -10.74 -8.37 -11.92
CA THR A 96 -12.05 -7.69 -11.86
C THR A 96 -11.88 -6.19 -12.14
N LYS A 97 -12.94 -5.55 -12.61
CA LYS A 97 -12.93 -4.10 -12.90
C LYS A 97 -13.52 -3.31 -11.75
N VAL A 98 -13.06 -2.08 -11.61
CA VAL A 98 -13.65 -1.04 -10.74
C VAL A 98 -13.71 0.25 -11.54
N LYS A 99 -14.82 0.97 -11.43
CA LYS A 99 -14.97 2.31 -12.02
C LYS A 99 -14.68 3.35 -10.94
N ILE A 100 -13.72 4.21 -11.20
CA ILE A 100 -13.37 5.33 -10.33
C ILE A 100 -13.82 6.64 -10.99
N ALA A 101 -14.71 7.38 -10.33
CA ALA A 101 -14.99 8.76 -10.70
C ALA A 101 -14.14 9.69 -9.82
N TYR A 102 -13.43 10.60 -10.46
CA TYR A 102 -12.53 11.53 -9.77
C TYR A 102 -12.62 12.94 -10.33
N VAL A 103 -12.27 13.92 -9.52
CA VAL A 103 -12.21 15.33 -9.90
C VAL A 103 -10.75 15.76 -10.00
N ARG A 104 -10.39 16.35 -11.13
CA ARG A 104 -9.11 17.00 -11.41
C ARG A 104 -9.40 18.34 -12.09
N ASP A 105 -8.78 19.43 -11.65
CA ASP A 105 -8.94 20.78 -12.21
C ASP A 105 -10.44 21.17 -12.32
N ASN A 106 -11.22 20.88 -11.29
CA ASN A 106 -12.67 21.09 -11.20
C ASN A 106 -13.50 20.37 -12.30
N LYS A 107 -12.94 19.36 -12.93
CA LYS A 107 -13.64 18.51 -13.93
C LYS A 107 -13.79 17.11 -13.40
N LYS A 108 -15.02 16.56 -13.46
CA LYS A 108 -15.28 15.15 -13.17
C LYS A 108 -14.81 14.30 -14.34
N ASN A 109 -14.04 13.28 -14.04
CA ASN A 109 -13.52 12.29 -14.97
C ASN A 109 -13.88 10.90 -14.45
N GLU A 110 -13.86 9.90 -15.33
CA GLU A 110 -14.07 8.51 -14.96
C GLU A 110 -12.98 7.63 -15.56
N ALA A 111 -12.61 6.57 -14.85
CA ALA A 111 -11.68 5.56 -15.32
C ALA A 111 -12.18 4.17 -14.94
N ASP A 112 -12.26 3.26 -15.93
CA ASP A 112 -12.48 1.84 -15.71
C ASP A 112 -11.12 1.15 -15.53
N ILE A 113 -10.87 0.60 -14.36
CA ILE A 113 -9.56 0.09 -13.98
C ILE A 113 -9.67 -1.40 -13.66
N THR A 114 -8.86 -2.22 -14.30
CA THR A 114 -8.76 -3.65 -13.95
C THR A 114 -7.85 -3.79 -12.75
N ARG A 115 -8.34 -4.44 -11.70
CA ARG A 115 -7.53 -4.74 -10.50
C ARG A 115 -6.44 -5.74 -10.84
N GLU A 116 -5.25 -5.48 -10.36
CA GLU A 116 -4.09 -6.36 -10.49
C GLU A 116 -3.52 -6.68 -9.10
N LYS A 117 -2.68 -7.70 -9.05
CA LYS A 117 -1.85 -7.94 -7.85
C LYS A 117 -0.82 -6.83 -7.78
N ILE A 118 -0.87 -6.06 -6.72
CA ILE A 118 0.08 -4.99 -6.42
C ILE A 118 1.09 -5.55 -5.41
N VAL A 119 2.36 -5.40 -5.71
CA VAL A 119 3.45 -5.68 -4.78
C VAL A 119 3.95 -4.34 -4.26
N GLU A 120 3.82 -4.12 -2.99
CA GLU A 120 4.33 -2.93 -2.33
C GLU A 120 5.85 -2.97 -2.30
N LYS A 121 6.49 -1.85 -2.60
CA LYS A 121 7.94 -1.72 -2.48
C LYS A 121 8.27 -1.12 -1.13
N SER A 122 8.88 -1.91 -0.26
CA SER A 122 9.33 -1.45 1.05
C SER A 122 10.72 -0.82 1.03
N VAL A 123 11.48 -0.98 -0.06
CA VAL A 123 12.86 -0.50 -0.19
C VAL A 123 12.94 0.56 -1.30
N GLU A 124 13.41 1.74 -0.93
CA GLU A 124 13.81 2.80 -1.85
C GLU A 124 15.29 3.13 -1.62
N TYR A 125 16.04 3.34 -2.68
CA TYR A 125 17.45 3.65 -2.53
C TYR A 125 17.98 4.61 -3.59
N LYS A 126 19.06 5.30 -3.25
CA LYS A 126 19.78 6.21 -4.16
C LYS A 126 21.23 6.40 -3.72
N MET A 127 22.07 6.81 -4.66
CA MET A 127 23.39 7.33 -4.34
C MET A 127 23.28 8.81 -3.97
N LEU A 128 23.89 9.20 -2.88
CA LEU A 128 24.08 10.59 -2.46
C LEU A 128 25.50 11.07 -2.81
N ASP A 129 25.72 12.37 -2.72
CA ASP A 129 27.05 12.96 -2.88
C ASP A 129 28.04 12.36 -1.87
N GLY A 130 29.34 12.33 -2.22
CA GLY A 130 30.37 11.75 -1.36
C GLY A 130 30.42 10.23 -1.37
N GLN A 131 29.81 9.56 -2.36
CA GLN A 131 29.79 8.10 -2.47
C GLN A 131 29.09 7.43 -1.28
N ILE A 132 28.00 8.02 -0.81
CA ILE A 132 27.18 7.48 0.26
C ILE A 132 25.93 6.88 -0.34
N GLY A 133 25.72 5.57 -0.12
CA GLY A 133 24.45 4.90 -0.41
C GLY A 133 23.39 5.30 0.62
N TYR A 134 22.19 5.56 0.16
CA TYR A 134 21.02 5.78 1.01
C TYR A 134 19.97 4.72 0.69
N ILE A 135 19.52 4.00 1.71
CA ILE A 135 18.42 3.04 1.61
C ILE A 135 17.36 3.42 2.64
N LYS A 136 16.12 3.61 2.20
CA LYS A 136 14.95 3.73 3.07
C LYS A 136 14.21 2.41 3.05
N LEU A 137 13.94 1.86 4.25
CA LEU A 137 13.11 0.68 4.45
C LEU A 137 11.86 1.10 5.23
N SER A 138 10.70 1.12 4.56
CA SER A 138 9.44 1.62 5.13
C SER A 138 8.69 0.57 5.96
N SER A 139 8.88 -0.71 5.66
CA SER A 139 8.26 -1.83 6.39
C SER A 139 9.04 -3.13 6.14
N PHE A 140 8.87 -4.13 7.00
CA PHE A 140 9.41 -5.46 6.80
C PHE A 140 8.33 -6.37 6.20
N ILE A 141 8.32 -6.50 4.87
CA ILE A 141 7.47 -7.42 4.12
C ILE A 141 8.30 -8.59 3.58
N SER A 142 7.66 -9.60 3.02
CA SER A 142 8.33 -10.82 2.56
C SER A 142 9.49 -10.59 1.58
N SER A 143 9.43 -9.55 0.74
CA SER A 143 10.48 -9.22 -0.23
C SER A 143 11.59 -8.32 0.33
N SER A 144 11.43 -7.75 1.53
CA SER A 144 12.31 -6.68 2.03
C SER A 144 13.79 -7.09 2.10
N ALA A 145 14.08 -8.33 2.48
CA ALA A 145 15.47 -8.81 2.58
C ALA A 145 16.14 -8.91 1.20
N ASP A 146 15.43 -9.42 0.21
CA ASP A 146 15.95 -9.57 -1.15
C ASP A 146 16.09 -8.20 -1.83
N ASP A 147 15.09 -7.31 -1.69
CA ASP A 147 15.10 -5.97 -2.23
C ASP A 147 16.22 -5.12 -1.60
N PHE A 148 16.43 -5.24 -0.28
CA PHE A 148 17.52 -4.58 0.42
C PHE A 148 18.89 -5.09 -0.07
N SER A 149 19.05 -6.40 -0.20
CA SER A 149 20.28 -7.01 -0.67
C SER A 149 20.61 -6.57 -2.12
N ALA A 150 19.59 -6.50 -2.98
CA ALA A 150 19.73 -6.02 -4.34
C ALA A 150 20.14 -4.53 -4.39
N ALA A 151 19.48 -3.70 -3.57
CA ALA A 151 19.80 -2.27 -3.46
C ALA A 151 21.23 -2.03 -2.96
N LEU A 152 21.67 -2.78 -1.95
CA LEU A 152 23.00 -2.70 -1.40
C LEU A 152 24.06 -3.05 -2.45
N LYS A 153 23.89 -4.18 -3.16
CA LYS A 153 24.80 -4.60 -4.23
C LYS A 153 24.90 -3.59 -5.35
N ASP A 154 23.78 -2.97 -5.75
CA ASP A 154 23.77 -1.95 -6.79
C ASP A 154 24.53 -0.68 -6.35
N LEU A 155 24.34 -0.25 -5.08
CA LEU A 155 25.06 0.88 -4.50
C LEU A 155 26.57 0.61 -4.38
N GLU A 156 26.96 -0.58 -3.93
CA GLU A 156 28.36 -1.01 -3.89
C GLU A 156 28.99 -1.02 -5.30
N GLY A 157 28.27 -1.58 -6.28
CA GLY A 157 28.70 -1.57 -7.69
C GLY A 157 28.85 -0.17 -8.27
N LYS A 158 28.12 0.81 -7.76
CA LYS A 158 28.24 2.24 -8.11
C LYS A 158 29.32 2.96 -7.31
N GLY A 159 30.04 2.27 -6.43
CA GLY A 159 31.16 2.80 -5.68
C GLY A 159 30.78 3.46 -4.35
N ALA A 160 29.70 3.06 -3.73
CA ALA A 160 29.36 3.51 -2.39
C ALA A 160 30.45 3.10 -1.38
N LYS A 161 30.86 4.04 -0.53
CA LYS A 161 31.86 3.85 0.54
C LYS A 161 31.24 3.88 1.93
N GLY A 162 30.00 4.28 2.05
CA GLY A 162 29.24 4.32 3.29
C GLY A 162 27.76 4.13 2.99
N LEU A 163 26.98 3.77 4.02
CA LEU A 163 25.55 3.54 3.91
C LEU A 163 24.81 4.34 4.98
N ILE A 164 23.73 4.99 4.59
CA ILE A 164 22.68 5.50 5.47
C ILE A 164 21.47 4.59 5.32
N LEU A 165 21.08 3.92 6.41
CA LEU A 165 19.83 3.17 6.49
C LEU A 165 18.79 4.03 7.20
N ASP A 166 17.71 4.37 6.50
CA ASP A 166 16.61 5.16 7.02
C ASP A 166 15.43 4.25 7.38
N LEU A 167 15.17 4.14 8.67
CA LEU A 167 14.05 3.37 9.25
C LEU A 167 12.97 4.29 9.83
N ARG A 168 13.00 5.58 9.55
CA ARG A 168 11.96 6.51 10.03
C ARG A 168 10.62 6.12 9.45
N ASP A 169 9.60 6.13 10.32
CA ASP A 169 8.23 5.70 10.02
C ASP A 169 8.09 4.20 9.67
N ASN A 170 9.12 3.38 9.93
CA ASN A 170 9.01 1.94 9.81
C ASN A 170 8.30 1.36 11.04
N GLY A 171 7.07 0.89 10.85
CA GLY A 171 6.25 0.29 11.92
C GLY A 171 6.59 -1.16 12.26
N GLY A 172 7.64 -1.75 11.65
CA GLY A 172 7.97 -3.18 11.80
C GLY A 172 7.44 -4.04 10.64
N GLY A 173 7.03 -5.25 10.94
CA GLY A 173 6.49 -6.24 10.00
C GLY A 173 7.02 -7.65 10.27
N LEU A 174 7.31 -8.42 9.21
CA LEU A 174 7.90 -9.76 9.33
C LEU A 174 9.36 -9.68 9.78
N VAL A 175 9.70 -10.46 10.80
CA VAL A 175 11.05 -10.59 11.35
C VAL A 175 11.52 -12.04 11.28
#